data_33ded0954ccb44248f3e1d4586fce0da
#
_entry.id   33ded0954ccb44248f3e1d4586fce0da
#
_cell.length_a   1.000
_cell.length_b   1.000
_cell.length_c   1.000
_cell.angle_alpha   90.00
_cell.angle_beta   90.00
_cell.angle_gamma   90.00
#
_symmetry.space_group_name_H-M   'P 1'
#
loop_
_entity.id
_entity.type
_entity.pdbx_description
1 polymer ?
#
loop_
_entity_poly.entity_id
_entity_poly.type
_entity_poly.pdbx_seq_one_letter_code
_entity_poly.pdbx_strand_id
1 'polypeptide(L)'
;MALTTTYLDLVNDVLVRLREAQVSSVSQNGYSSLVGALVNDAKREVEDAWNWDVLRDTVSFTTQQGTFNYNLDGARNKFRIISAHNDTEDVFLRYQTTGYFVQNLLLT
;
A
#
# COMPACT_ATOMS: atom_id res chain seq x y z
N MET A 1 14.22 -23.67 7.46
CA MET A 1 14.14 -22.67 8.56
C MET A 1 13.62 -21.35 8.00
N ALA A 2 12.53 -20.88 8.55
CA ALA A 2 12.02 -19.57 8.18
C ALA A 2 12.85 -18.50 8.86
N LEU A 3 13.39 -17.57 8.08
CA LEU A 3 14.10 -16.42 8.60
C LEU A 3 13.09 -15.29 8.82
N THR A 4 12.84 -14.97 10.07
CA THR A 4 11.94 -13.86 10.43
C THR A 4 12.80 -12.67 10.84
N THR A 5 12.74 -11.61 10.04
CA THR A 5 13.42 -10.36 10.35
C THR A 5 12.42 -9.39 10.93
N THR A 6 12.65 -8.95 12.15
CA THR A 6 11.77 -7.98 12.80
C THR A 6 12.19 -6.56 12.48
N TYR A 7 11.29 -5.60 12.77
CA TYR A 7 11.59 -4.18 12.65
C TYR A 7 12.82 -3.79 13.49
N LEU A 8 12.90 -4.32 14.70
CA LEU A 8 14.05 -4.09 15.57
C LEU A 8 15.35 -4.62 14.97
N ASP A 9 15.30 -5.80 14.32
CA ASP A 9 16.47 -6.36 13.65
C ASP A 9 16.98 -5.45 12.55
N LEU A 10 16.07 -4.89 11.75
CA LEU A 10 16.43 -3.95 10.67
C LEU A 10 17.08 -2.69 11.23
N VAL A 11 16.51 -2.14 12.31
CA VAL A 11 17.06 -0.95 12.96
C VAL A 11 18.46 -1.23 13.50
N ASN A 12 18.66 -2.37 14.17
CA ASN A 12 19.96 -2.75 14.71
C ASN A 12 20.99 -3.01 13.61
N ASP A 13 20.60 -3.57 12.47
CA ASP A 13 21.49 -3.76 11.34
C ASP A 13 22.01 -2.42 10.83
N VAL A 14 21.18 -1.42 10.74
CA VAL A 14 21.57 -0.08 10.34
C VAL A 14 22.48 0.55 11.39
N LEU A 15 22.15 0.40 12.68
CA LEU A 15 22.96 0.96 13.78
C LEU A 15 24.37 0.39 13.77
N VAL A 16 24.51 -0.92 13.55
CA VAL A 16 25.83 -1.57 13.46
C VAL A 16 26.66 -0.98 12.33
N ARG A 17 26.04 -0.75 11.17
CA ARG A 17 26.74 -0.16 10.02
C ARG A 17 27.16 1.29 10.27
N LEU A 18 26.42 1.98 11.12
CA LEU A 18 26.76 3.34 11.54
C LEU A 18 27.72 3.39 12.74
N ARG A 19 28.18 2.22 13.20
CA ARG A 19 29.05 2.06 14.38
C ARG A 19 28.41 2.56 15.66
N GLU A 20 27.09 2.44 15.75
CA GLU A 20 26.33 2.75 16.95
C GLU A 20 26.00 1.48 17.72
N ALA A 21 25.72 1.64 19.02
CA ALA A 21 25.34 0.51 19.85
C ALA A 21 23.96 -0.01 19.46
N GLN A 22 23.80 -1.33 19.50
CA GLN A 22 22.50 -1.96 19.30
C GLN A 22 21.56 -1.61 20.46
N VAL A 23 20.27 -1.59 20.17
CA VAL A 23 19.24 -1.28 21.15
C VAL A 23 18.29 -2.47 21.34
N SER A 24 17.64 -2.53 22.49
CA SER A 24 16.64 -3.56 22.79
C SER A 24 15.23 -3.12 22.39
N SER A 25 15.04 -1.85 22.06
CA SER A 25 13.77 -1.30 21.58
C SER A 25 14.05 -0.15 20.61
N VAL A 26 13.25 -0.02 19.58
CA VAL A 26 13.40 1.07 18.60
C VAL A 26 13.24 2.44 19.28
N SER A 27 12.41 2.53 20.29
CA SER A 27 12.16 3.78 21.01
C SER A 27 13.12 4.02 22.19
N GLN A 28 14.20 3.24 22.31
CA GLN A 28 15.10 3.33 23.45
C GLN A 28 15.78 4.69 23.56
N ASN A 29 16.14 5.30 22.45
CA ASN A 29 16.70 6.65 22.43
C ASN A 29 16.29 7.39 21.15
N GLY A 30 16.63 8.68 21.07
CA GLY A 30 16.26 9.50 19.91
C GLY A 30 16.90 9.05 18.60
N TYR A 31 18.12 8.54 18.68
CA TYR A 31 18.82 8.09 17.49
C TYR A 31 18.22 6.82 16.92
N SER A 32 17.90 5.86 17.76
CA SER A 32 17.25 4.62 17.31
C SER A 32 15.84 4.90 16.76
N SER A 33 15.13 5.86 17.32
CA SER A 33 13.83 6.30 16.80
C SER A 33 13.97 6.93 15.41
N LEU A 34 15.00 7.74 15.20
CA LEU A 34 15.27 8.34 13.88
C LEU A 34 15.59 7.25 12.85
N VAL A 35 16.45 6.31 13.19
CA VAL A 35 16.78 5.19 12.30
C VAL A 35 15.54 4.37 11.99
N GLY A 36 14.67 4.15 12.99
CA GLY A 36 13.40 3.46 12.78
C GLY A 36 12.50 4.18 11.79
N ALA A 37 12.43 5.51 11.86
CA ALA A 37 11.67 6.29 10.89
C ALA A 37 12.23 6.15 9.47
N LEU A 38 13.54 6.15 9.33
CA LEU A 38 14.20 5.98 8.03
C LEU A 38 13.94 4.57 7.47
N VAL A 39 13.93 3.54 8.30
CA VAL A 39 13.60 2.17 7.89
C VAL A 39 12.16 2.09 7.38
N ASN A 40 11.22 2.74 8.06
CA ASN A 40 9.83 2.79 7.62
C ASN A 40 9.67 3.54 6.29
N ASP A 41 10.40 4.63 6.09
CA ASP A 41 10.36 5.37 4.83
C ASP A 41 10.90 4.51 3.68
N ALA A 42 11.99 3.78 3.89
CA ALA A 42 12.54 2.86 2.91
C ALA A 42 11.55 1.74 2.59
N LYS A 43 10.87 1.21 3.60
CA LYS A 43 9.84 0.18 3.42
C LYS A 43 8.72 0.67 2.50
N ARG A 44 8.22 1.88 2.73
CA ARG A 44 7.17 2.47 1.90
C ARG A 44 7.64 2.68 0.47
N GLU A 45 8.87 3.12 0.30
CA GLU A 45 9.46 3.31 -1.02
C GLU A 45 9.53 1.99 -1.79
N VAL A 46 9.96 0.92 -1.14
CA VAL A 46 10.01 -0.41 -1.75
C VAL A 46 8.61 -0.91 -2.09
N GLU A 47 7.65 -0.74 -1.19
CA GLU A 47 6.26 -1.15 -1.42
C GLU A 47 5.63 -0.42 -2.61
N ASP A 48 5.96 0.87 -2.78
CA ASP A 48 5.41 1.68 -3.85
C ASP A 48 6.11 1.46 -5.20
N ALA A 49 7.31 0.89 -5.20
CA ALA A 49 8.12 0.74 -6.41
C ALA A 49 7.58 -0.30 -7.38
N TRP A 50 6.77 -1.24 -6.91
CA TRP A 50 6.29 -2.35 -7.73
C TRP A 50 4.95 -2.88 -7.22
N ASN A 51 4.27 -3.65 -8.06
CA ASN A 51 3.04 -4.34 -7.67
C ASN A 51 3.40 -5.73 -7.11
N TRP A 52 3.80 -5.75 -5.85
CA TRP A 52 4.24 -6.98 -5.18
C TRP A 52 3.05 -7.94 -4.96
N ASP A 53 3.23 -9.21 -5.30
CA ASP A 53 2.17 -10.20 -5.12
C ASP A 53 1.74 -10.34 -3.67
N VAL A 54 2.70 -10.21 -2.75
CA VAL A 54 2.46 -10.30 -1.30
C VAL A 54 1.51 -9.20 -0.82
N LEU A 55 1.51 -8.05 -1.50
CA LEU A 55 0.70 -6.88 -1.12
C LEU A 55 -0.62 -6.81 -1.88
N ARG A 56 -0.88 -7.75 -2.78
CA ARG A 56 -2.14 -7.80 -3.52
C ARG A 56 -3.28 -8.27 -2.64
N ASP A 57 -4.42 -7.66 -2.83
CA ASP A 57 -5.64 -8.08 -2.19
C ASP A 57 -6.80 -7.90 -3.17
N THR A 58 -7.83 -8.69 -3.00
CA THR A 58 -9.02 -8.64 -3.84
C THR A 58 -10.20 -8.21 -2.99
N VAL A 59 -10.85 -7.13 -3.42
CA VAL A 59 -12.07 -6.62 -2.77
C VAL A 59 -13.21 -6.81 -3.73
N SER A 60 -14.28 -7.43 -3.26
CA SER A 60 -15.49 -7.65 -4.03
C SER A 60 -16.66 -6.88 -3.42
N PHE A 61 -17.46 -6.27 -4.26
CA PHE A 61 -18.68 -5.61 -3.80
C PHE A 61 -19.75 -5.74 -4.89
N THR A 62 -20.99 -5.61 -4.47
CA THR A 62 -22.14 -5.68 -5.38
C THR A 62 -22.60 -4.26 -5.69
N THR A 63 -22.68 -3.94 -6.97
CA THR A 63 -23.19 -2.64 -7.40
C THR A 63 -24.70 -2.59 -7.28
N GLN A 64 -25.23 -1.40 -7.06
CA GLN A 64 -26.66 -1.16 -6.96
C GLN A 64 -27.11 -0.15 -8.01
N GLN A 65 -28.28 -0.37 -8.56
CA GLN A 65 -28.84 0.56 -9.54
C GLN A 65 -29.05 1.94 -8.93
N GLY A 66 -28.62 2.97 -9.65
CA GLY A 66 -28.75 4.34 -9.19
C GLY A 66 -27.63 4.83 -8.29
N THR A 67 -26.68 3.97 -7.92
CA THR A 67 -25.52 4.34 -7.13
C THR A 67 -24.29 4.37 -8.02
N PHE A 68 -23.65 5.54 -8.10
CA PHE A 68 -22.51 5.75 -9.00
C PHE A 68 -21.16 5.72 -8.31
N ASN A 69 -21.13 6.02 -7.02
CA ASN A 69 -19.89 6.10 -6.26
C ASN A 69 -19.85 5.03 -5.20
N TYR A 70 -18.74 4.31 -5.16
CA TYR A 70 -18.50 3.26 -4.16
C TYR A 70 -17.17 3.53 -3.48
N ASN A 71 -17.18 3.51 -2.15
CA ASN A 71 -15.95 3.65 -1.37
C ASN A 71 -15.25 2.32 -1.30
N LEU A 72 -13.97 2.30 -1.69
CA LEU A 72 -13.13 1.13 -1.55
C LEU A 72 -12.31 1.29 -0.27
N ASP A 73 -12.80 0.67 0.79
CA ASP A 73 -12.12 0.69 2.08
C ASP A 73 -11.12 -0.46 2.11
N GLY A 74 -9.87 -0.13 1.87
CA GLY A 74 -8.79 -1.06 2.07
C GLY A 74 -8.34 -1.04 3.52
N ALA A 75 -7.59 -2.04 3.93
CA ALA A 75 -7.00 -2.09 5.26
C ALA A 75 -5.97 -0.98 5.51
N ARG A 76 -5.64 -0.20 4.48
CA ARG A 76 -4.63 0.85 4.55
C ARG A 76 -5.09 2.08 3.79
N ASN A 77 -4.55 3.23 4.19
CA ASN A 77 -4.93 4.52 3.60
C ASN A 77 -4.41 4.73 2.18
N LYS A 78 -3.50 3.89 1.71
CA LYS A 78 -2.89 4.03 0.40
C LYS A 78 -2.94 2.72 -0.36
N PHE A 79 -3.58 2.74 -1.51
CA PHE A 79 -3.66 1.56 -2.37
C PHE A 79 -3.70 1.99 -3.84
N ARG A 80 -3.38 1.04 -4.72
CA ARG A 80 -3.52 1.21 -6.17
C ARG A 80 -4.43 0.13 -6.72
N ILE A 81 -5.30 0.52 -7.64
CA ILE A 81 -6.14 -0.45 -8.34
C ILE A 81 -5.31 -1.00 -9.50
N ILE A 82 -5.03 -2.29 -9.47
CA ILE A 82 -4.28 -2.97 -10.53
C ILE A 82 -5.23 -3.35 -11.67
N SER A 83 -6.39 -3.90 -11.32
CA SER A 83 -7.41 -4.27 -12.30
C SER A 83 -8.77 -4.30 -11.63
N ALA A 84 -9.80 -4.12 -12.43
CA ALA A 84 -11.18 -4.26 -11.99
C ALA A 84 -11.91 -5.17 -12.98
N HIS A 85 -12.72 -6.07 -12.45
CA HIS A 85 -13.42 -7.08 -13.24
C HIS A 85 -14.90 -7.12 -12.87
N ASN A 86 -15.77 -7.19 -13.87
CA ASN A 86 -17.19 -7.37 -13.67
C ASN A 86 -17.50 -8.86 -13.82
N ASP A 87 -17.80 -9.53 -12.70
CA ASP A 87 -18.03 -10.98 -12.69
C ASP A 87 -19.31 -11.38 -13.43
N THR A 88 -20.33 -10.53 -13.39
CA THR A 88 -21.61 -10.83 -14.05
C THR A 88 -21.46 -10.82 -15.57
N GLU A 89 -20.77 -9.85 -16.11
CA GLU A 89 -20.55 -9.71 -17.55
C GLU A 89 -19.25 -10.37 -18.02
N ASP A 90 -18.41 -10.80 -17.08
CA ASP A 90 -17.12 -11.43 -17.34
C ASP A 90 -16.21 -10.58 -18.23
N VAL A 91 -16.11 -9.30 -17.89
CA VAL A 91 -15.29 -8.34 -18.62
C VAL A 91 -14.43 -7.52 -17.66
N PHE A 92 -13.25 -7.12 -18.13
CA PHE A 92 -12.41 -6.19 -17.38
C PHE A 92 -12.89 -4.76 -17.61
N LEU A 93 -12.93 -3.98 -16.54
CA LEU A 93 -13.33 -2.59 -16.60
C LEU A 93 -12.14 -1.72 -17.01
N ARG A 94 -12.42 -0.68 -17.78
CA ARG A 94 -11.39 0.27 -18.21
C ARG A 94 -11.44 1.50 -17.30
N TYR A 95 -10.26 1.93 -16.85
CA TYR A 95 -10.15 3.18 -16.10
C TYR A 95 -10.48 4.37 -16.98
N GLN A 96 -11.32 5.27 -16.46
CA GLN A 96 -11.66 6.52 -17.11
C GLN A 96 -11.54 7.67 -16.11
N THR A 97 -11.14 8.82 -16.60
CA THR A 97 -11.00 10.00 -15.75
C THR A 97 -12.35 10.63 -15.43
N THR A 98 -12.38 11.45 -14.39
CA THR A 98 -13.56 12.25 -14.06
C THR A 98 -13.95 13.16 -15.22
N GLY A 99 -12.97 13.75 -15.91
CA GLY A 99 -13.22 14.58 -17.09
C GLY A 99 -13.93 13.84 -18.21
N TYR A 100 -13.51 12.60 -18.46
CA TYR A 100 -14.18 11.74 -19.44
C TYR A 100 -15.66 11.52 -19.07
N PHE A 101 -15.91 11.21 -17.80
CA PHE A 101 -17.27 10.97 -17.32
C PHE A 101 -18.17 12.21 -17.50
N VAL A 102 -17.67 13.36 -17.11
CA VAL A 102 -18.44 14.61 -17.22
C VAL A 102 -18.75 14.91 -18.68
N GLN A 103 -17.78 14.79 -19.58
CA GLN A 103 -18.00 15.02 -21.00
C GLN A 103 -19.07 14.11 -21.60
N ASN A 104 -19.01 12.83 -21.28
CA ASN A 104 -19.94 11.86 -21.86
C ASN A 104 -21.35 12.01 -21.29
N LEU A 105 -21.47 12.33 -20.00
CA LEU A 105 -22.77 12.57 -19.39
C LEU A 105 -23.45 13.85 -19.92
N LEU A 106 -22.66 14.87 -20.21
CA LEU A 106 -23.20 16.12 -20.73
C LEU A 106 -23.56 16.07 -22.22
N LEU A 107 -22.95 15.15 -22.96
CA LEU A 107 -23.20 14.99 -24.38
C LEU A 107 -24.34 14.01 -24.72
N THR A 108 -24.79 13.28 -23.73
CA THR A 108 -25.97 12.41 -23.86
C THR A 108 -27.25 13.09 -23.31
#